data_e0950dd624ae4eef387e750f0f34484c
#
_entry.id   e0950dd624ae4eef387e750f0f34484c
#
_cell.length_a   1.000
_cell.length_b   1.000
_cell.length_c   1.000
_cell.angle_alpha   90.00
_cell.angle_beta   90.00
_cell.angle_gamma   90.00
#
_symmetry.space_group_name_H-M   'P 1'
#
loop_
_entity.id
_entity.type
_entity.pdbx_description
1 polymer ?
#
loop_
_entity_poly.entity_id
_entity_poly.type
_entity_poly.pdbx_seq_one_letter_code
_entity_poly.pdbx_strand_id
1 'polypeptide(L)'
;MANAEARHRVLGWGEPSLPPRGALSRRRFLASLGLIAGAGAAAPLLARLGGRAEASVEVSRAGLGTWIRIVARHPDHERAARAIENAYRAIDRVDAQMSVHRADSELTRVNRGAGESNAAVSADLIEVVGRARAAAERSDGLYDPTVLPLMKAYGFYRPAGAAVAPYPSDRAVAAALDVMSWRRIAADPAAGRLGLERRGAGLDLGSIGKGWAVDRAADALRAAGVLDGLVDIGGNVFSLGTPDPLADGWSVGVLHPVTRQVDRVFVLRDQAVATSGNYEQYRILSGIRVGHLFDARRGRPSDGHLSASVQARTGVDSDVMSTAAFLLGPRPAAERVHFIG
;
A
#
# COMPACT_ATOMS: atom_id res chain seq x y z
N MET A 1 -10.04 -3.79 -45.39
CA MET A 1 -8.78 -3.51 -44.76
C MET A 1 -8.63 -1.99 -44.62
N ALA A 2 -9.22 -1.39 -43.62
CA ALA A 2 -9.02 0.00 -43.15
C ALA A 2 -9.96 0.17 -41.96
N ASN A 3 -9.45 0.24 -40.75
CA ASN A 3 -10.07 0.80 -39.54
C ASN A 3 -9.57 0.13 -38.25
N ALA A 4 -8.26 0.13 -38.05
CA ALA A 4 -7.66 -0.28 -36.77
C ALA A 4 -6.63 0.75 -36.21
N GLU A 5 -6.42 1.90 -36.86
CA GLU A 5 -5.35 2.84 -36.48
C GLU A 5 -5.79 4.15 -35.81
N ALA A 6 -7.06 4.29 -35.42
CA ALA A 6 -7.60 5.59 -35.01
C ALA A 6 -8.08 5.64 -33.55
N ARG A 7 -7.38 5.04 -32.57
CA ARG A 7 -7.72 5.24 -31.15
C ARG A 7 -6.53 5.34 -30.17
N HIS A 8 -5.34 5.73 -30.60
CA HIS A 8 -4.21 6.02 -29.70
C HIS A 8 -3.65 7.44 -29.85
N ARG A 9 -4.52 8.44 -29.91
CA ARG A 9 -4.09 9.83 -29.59
C ARG A 9 -4.42 10.06 -28.12
N VAL A 10 -3.53 9.58 -27.27
CA VAL A 10 -3.53 9.90 -25.85
C VAL A 10 -3.05 11.35 -25.69
N LEU A 11 -3.85 12.09 -24.93
CA LEU A 11 -3.58 13.41 -24.36
C LEU A 11 -2.09 13.62 -24.10
N GLY A 12 -1.55 14.71 -24.69
CA GLY A 12 -0.17 15.12 -24.49
C GLY A 12 0.11 15.44 -23.02
N TRP A 13 0.73 14.53 -22.35
CA TRP A 13 1.39 14.76 -21.08
C TRP A 13 2.70 15.47 -21.38
N GLY A 14 2.71 16.81 -21.23
CA GLY A 14 3.96 17.56 -21.16
C GLY A 14 4.79 16.93 -20.05
N GLU A 15 6.04 16.55 -20.36
CA GLU A 15 6.98 16.04 -19.37
C GLU A 15 7.06 17.04 -18.20
N PRO A 16 6.69 16.67 -16.97
CA PRO A 16 7.21 17.38 -15.83
C PRO A 16 8.70 17.03 -15.78
N SER A 17 9.56 18.00 -16.05
CA SER A 17 10.99 17.90 -15.82
C SER A 17 11.20 17.45 -14.37
N LEU A 18 11.45 16.16 -14.19
CA LEU A 18 11.89 15.63 -12.90
C LEU A 18 13.24 16.29 -12.61
N PRO A 19 13.40 16.92 -11.44
CA PRO A 19 14.72 17.35 -11.01
C PRO A 19 15.61 16.10 -10.92
N PRO A 20 16.94 16.21 -11.23
CA PRO A 20 17.85 15.10 -11.15
C PRO A 20 17.76 14.48 -9.75
N ARG A 21 17.97 13.16 -9.66
CA ARG A 21 18.03 12.38 -8.40
C ARG A 21 19.15 12.93 -7.49
N GLY A 22 18.94 14.11 -6.93
CA GLY A 22 19.70 14.71 -5.86
C GLY A 22 18.80 14.72 -4.63
N ALA A 23 19.34 14.27 -3.50
CA ALA A 23 18.67 14.22 -2.21
C ALA A 23 17.79 15.45 -1.99
N LEU A 24 16.47 15.23 -1.89
CA LEU A 24 15.54 16.26 -1.44
C LEU A 24 16.03 16.76 -0.10
N SER A 25 16.49 18.02 -0.02
CA SER A 25 16.97 18.59 1.21
C SER A 25 15.84 18.52 2.26
N ARG A 26 16.17 18.15 3.50
CA ARG A 26 15.26 18.13 4.66
C ARG A 26 14.32 19.35 4.71
N ARG A 27 14.80 20.53 4.29
CA ARG A 27 14.03 21.78 4.27
C ARG A 27 12.88 21.80 3.25
N ARG A 28 13.02 21.21 2.06
CA ARG A 28 11.93 21.17 1.06
C ARG A 28 10.88 20.12 1.39
N PHE A 29 11.29 19.00 2.00
CA PHE A 29 10.38 17.99 2.50
C PHE A 29 9.54 18.50 3.70
N LEU A 30 10.15 19.23 4.63
CA LEU A 30 9.47 19.85 5.76
C LEU A 30 8.54 21.00 5.33
N ALA A 31 8.83 21.71 4.25
CA ALA A 31 7.95 22.76 3.71
C ALA A 31 6.68 22.18 3.04
N SER A 32 6.72 20.98 2.50
CA SER A 32 5.51 20.31 1.96
C SER A 32 4.65 19.67 3.04
N LEU A 33 5.19 19.44 4.24
CA LEU A 33 4.47 18.97 5.43
C LEU A 33 3.93 20.12 6.32
N GLY A 34 4.39 21.35 6.08
CA GLY A 34 4.10 22.53 6.90
C GLY A 34 2.74 23.19 6.70
N LEU A 35 1.83 22.65 5.89
CA LEU A 35 0.53 23.26 5.58
C LEU A 35 -0.66 22.67 6.34
N ILE A 36 -0.44 21.91 7.42
CA ILE A 36 -1.50 21.47 8.35
C ILE A 36 -1.33 22.13 9.74
N ALA A 37 -0.71 23.29 9.81
CA ALA A 37 -0.61 24.07 11.05
C ALA A 37 -1.21 25.47 10.84
N GLY A 38 -2.52 25.54 10.73
CA GLY A 38 -3.25 26.79 10.61
C GLY A 38 -4.44 26.85 11.55
N ALA A 39 -4.21 27.00 12.86
CA ALA A 39 -5.16 27.59 13.83
C ALA A 39 -4.44 27.78 15.18
N GLY A 40 -3.58 28.74 15.25
CA GLY A 40 -2.97 29.15 16.51
C GLY A 40 -3.38 30.56 16.86
N ALA A 41 -4.41 30.74 17.68
CA ALA A 41 -4.62 31.98 18.44
C ALA A 41 -5.77 31.85 19.48
N ALA A 42 -5.79 30.76 20.30
CA ALA A 42 -6.66 30.73 21.47
C ALA A 42 -6.06 29.90 22.63
N ALA A 43 -4.77 29.78 22.71
CA ALA A 43 -4.10 28.85 23.63
C ALA A 43 -3.74 29.34 25.05
N PRO A 44 -3.99 30.55 25.57
CA PRO A 44 -3.61 30.82 26.97
C PRO A 44 -4.71 30.67 28.02
N LEU A 45 -5.97 30.33 27.69
CA LEU A 45 -7.02 30.30 28.70
C LEU A 45 -7.36 28.90 29.24
N LEU A 46 -7.01 27.82 28.57
CA LEU A 46 -7.29 26.43 28.97
C LEU A 46 -6.16 25.74 29.75
N ALA A 47 -4.99 26.34 29.88
CA ALA A 47 -3.88 25.79 30.65
C ALA A 47 -4.09 25.77 32.20
N ARG A 48 -5.27 26.15 32.69
CA ARG A 48 -5.61 26.17 34.12
C ARG A 48 -6.55 25.07 34.59
N LEU A 49 -7.01 24.21 33.71
CA LEU A 49 -7.77 23.02 34.12
C LEU A 49 -6.80 21.82 33.99
N GLY A 50 -6.16 21.48 35.11
CA GLY A 50 -5.19 20.45 35.41
C GLY A 50 -5.16 19.12 34.66
N GLY A 51 -5.18 19.14 33.32
CA GLY A 51 -4.84 18.00 32.49
C GLY A 51 -3.37 18.09 32.10
N ARG A 52 -2.56 17.08 32.44
CA ARG A 52 -1.21 16.92 31.89
C ARG A 52 -1.32 16.99 30.37
N ALA A 53 -0.66 17.99 29.75
CA ALA A 53 -0.58 18.06 28.30
C ALA A 53 0.04 16.75 27.81
N GLU A 54 -0.70 15.95 27.02
CA GLU A 54 -0.17 14.73 26.44
C GLU A 54 0.95 15.08 25.48
N ALA A 55 2.15 14.52 25.73
CA ALA A 55 3.28 14.69 24.84
C ALA A 55 3.01 13.90 23.56
N SER A 56 3.19 14.54 22.41
CA SER A 56 3.17 13.89 21.12
C SER A 56 4.60 13.57 20.67
N VAL A 57 4.87 12.32 20.37
CA VAL A 57 6.14 11.87 19.78
C VAL A 57 5.87 11.47 18.34
N GLU A 58 6.69 11.96 17.43
CA GLU A 58 6.62 11.61 15.99
C GLU A 58 7.99 11.14 15.51
N VAL A 59 8.01 10.01 14.81
CA VAL A 59 9.22 9.45 14.18
C VAL A 59 8.91 9.08 12.75
N SER A 60 9.85 9.41 11.83
CA SER A 60 9.79 9.00 10.43
C SER A 60 11.05 8.24 10.04
N ARG A 61 10.90 7.07 9.40
CA ARG A 61 11.99 6.22 8.90
C ARG A 61 11.66 5.67 7.51
N ALA A 62 12.68 5.35 6.74
CA ALA A 62 12.51 4.58 5.51
C ALA A 62 12.27 3.10 5.83
N GLY A 63 11.32 2.46 5.14
CA GLY A 63 11.02 1.04 5.27
C GLY A 63 9.98 0.61 4.22
N LEU A 64 9.87 -0.68 3.91
CA LEU A 64 8.90 -1.22 2.93
C LEU A 64 8.92 -0.50 1.57
N GLY A 65 10.08 0.02 1.17
CA GLY A 65 10.25 0.77 -0.08
C GLY A 65 9.65 2.19 -0.08
N THR A 66 9.26 2.71 1.08
CA THR A 66 8.63 4.03 1.24
C THR A 66 9.06 4.72 2.54
N TRP A 67 8.42 5.85 2.89
CA TRP A 67 8.53 6.47 4.19
C TRP A 67 7.45 5.95 5.13
N ILE A 68 7.85 5.70 6.38
CA ILE A 68 6.98 5.28 7.47
C ILE A 68 6.99 6.39 8.51
N ARG A 69 5.82 6.91 8.83
CA ARG A 69 5.61 7.94 9.85
C ARG A 69 4.71 7.38 10.94
N ILE A 70 5.15 7.50 12.19
CA ILE A 70 4.37 7.07 13.36
C ILE A 70 4.26 8.22 14.33
N VAL A 71 3.04 8.52 14.75
CA VAL A 71 2.73 9.50 15.80
C VAL A 71 2.10 8.74 16.97
N ALA A 72 2.62 8.97 18.17
CA ALA A 72 2.06 8.41 19.41
C ALA A 72 1.82 9.55 20.42
N ARG A 73 0.65 9.59 21.04
CA ARG A 73 0.31 10.52 22.12
C ARG A 73 0.23 9.74 23.43
N HIS A 74 0.99 10.20 24.41
CA HIS A 74 1.01 9.58 25.74
C HIS A 74 1.54 10.60 26.76
N PRO A 75 1.00 10.65 28.01
CA PRO A 75 1.50 11.55 29.04
C PRO A 75 2.98 11.35 29.39
N ASP A 76 3.49 10.14 29.20
CA ASP A 76 4.90 9.78 29.37
C ASP A 76 5.58 9.70 28.00
N HIS A 77 6.47 10.65 27.71
CA HIS A 77 7.22 10.77 26.47
C HIS A 77 8.11 9.55 26.17
N GLU A 78 8.78 9.00 27.18
CA GLU A 78 9.63 7.81 26.97
C GLU A 78 8.79 6.58 26.62
N ARG A 79 7.61 6.45 27.21
CA ARG A 79 6.66 5.39 26.89
C ARG A 79 6.17 5.50 25.45
N ALA A 80 5.82 6.71 24.98
CA ALA A 80 5.46 6.96 23.59
C ALA A 80 6.60 6.58 22.63
N ALA A 81 7.85 6.99 22.95
CA ALA A 81 9.00 6.65 22.14
C ALA A 81 9.24 5.12 22.07
N ARG A 82 9.17 4.42 23.21
CA ARG A 82 9.29 2.94 23.25
C ARG A 82 8.15 2.25 22.48
N ALA A 83 6.94 2.79 22.54
CA ALA A 83 5.80 2.27 21.77
C ALA A 83 6.05 2.39 20.26
N ILE A 84 6.58 3.50 19.78
CA ILE A 84 6.96 3.70 18.38
C ILE A 84 8.05 2.71 17.96
N GLU A 85 9.07 2.45 18.79
CA GLU A 85 10.08 1.42 18.48
C GLU A 85 9.47 0.02 18.38
N ASN A 86 8.49 -0.32 19.21
CA ASN A 86 7.76 -1.58 19.10
C ASN A 86 6.95 -1.67 17.81
N ALA A 87 6.34 -0.57 17.39
CA ALA A 87 5.60 -0.48 16.14
C ALA A 87 6.53 -0.67 14.92
N TYR A 88 7.72 -0.05 14.91
CA TYR A 88 8.72 -0.28 13.87
C TYR A 88 9.18 -1.74 13.82
N ARG A 89 9.42 -2.37 14.98
CA ARG A 89 9.76 -3.82 15.02
C ARG A 89 8.62 -4.70 14.49
N ALA A 90 7.37 -4.30 14.67
CA ALA A 90 6.23 -5.02 14.07
C ALA A 90 6.23 -4.90 12.55
N ILE A 91 6.52 -3.71 12.00
CA ILE A 91 6.68 -3.48 10.57
C ILE A 91 7.84 -4.28 9.98
N ASP A 92 9.00 -4.30 10.66
CA ASP A 92 10.16 -5.09 10.22
C ASP A 92 9.84 -6.60 10.14
N ARG A 93 9.01 -7.12 11.06
CA ARG A 93 8.55 -8.52 11.00
C ARG A 93 7.68 -8.75 9.76
N VAL A 94 6.78 -7.83 9.42
CA VAL A 94 5.96 -7.94 8.20
C VAL A 94 6.84 -7.93 6.96
N ASP A 95 7.87 -7.08 6.89
CA ASP A 95 8.84 -7.08 5.78
C ASP A 95 9.56 -8.43 5.65
N ALA A 96 10.03 -8.98 6.78
CA ALA A 96 10.69 -10.29 6.79
C ALA A 96 9.76 -11.46 6.37
N GLN A 97 8.46 -11.33 6.60
CA GLN A 97 7.49 -12.35 6.22
C GLN A 97 7.03 -12.20 4.76
N MET A 98 6.73 -10.97 4.30
CA MET A 98 5.89 -10.73 3.11
C MET A 98 6.60 -9.99 1.96
N SER A 99 7.85 -9.59 2.13
CA SER A 99 8.57 -8.84 1.08
C SER A 99 9.02 -9.76 -0.05
N VAL A 100 8.57 -9.48 -1.27
CA VAL A 100 9.06 -10.12 -2.50
C VAL A 100 10.49 -9.67 -2.84
N HIS A 101 10.95 -8.56 -2.27
CA HIS A 101 12.30 -8.01 -2.50
C HIS A 101 13.38 -8.66 -1.62
N ARG A 102 12.99 -9.30 -0.52
CA ARG A 102 13.91 -9.99 0.39
C ARG A 102 14.10 -11.44 -0.05
N ALA A 103 15.35 -11.82 -0.23
CA ALA A 103 15.71 -13.20 -0.62
C ALA A 103 15.39 -14.24 0.47
N ASP A 104 15.33 -13.80 1.74
CA ASP A 104 15.14 -14.61 2.95
C ASP A 104 13.71 -14.54 3.51
N SER A 105 12.79 -13.79 2.90
CA SER A 105 11.40 -13.71 3.37
C SER A 105 10.66 -15.04 3.26
N GLU A 106 9.61 -15.21 4.09
CA GLU A 106 8.71 -16.36 3.99
C GLU A 106 8.04 -16.44 2.63
N LEU A 107 7.55 -15.31 2.11
CA LEU A 107 6.95 -15.20 0.79
C LEU A 107 7.89 -15.66 -0.32
N THR A 108 9.17 -15.28 -0.25
CA THR A 108 10.17 -15.70 -1.24
C THR A 108 10.43 -17.20 -1.18
N ARG A 109 10.40 -17.83 0.01
CA ARG A 109 10.49 -19.30 0.15
C ARG A 109 9.29 -19.99 -0.50
N VAL A 110 8.06 -19.49 -0.26
CA VAL A 110 6.84 -19.99 -0.91
C VAL A 110 6.95 -19.90 -2.44
N ASN A 111 7.37 -18.74 -2.95
CA ASN A 111 7.50 -18.51 -4.39
C ASN A 111 8.56 -19.41 -5.04
N ARG A 112 9.67 -19.71 -4.36
CA ARG A 112 10.71 -20.63 -4.86
C ARG A 112 10.24 -22.08 -4.89
N GLY A 113 9.39 -22.48 -3.95
CA GLY A 113 8.82 -23.85 -3.87
C GLY A 113 7.63 -24.09 -4.80
N ALA A 114 7.25 -23.11 -5.64
CA ALA A 114 6.08 -23.19 -6.51
C ALA A 114 6.12 -24.43 -7.43
N GLY A 115 5.08 -25.28 -7.34
CA GLY A 115 4.96 -26.53 -8.09
C GLY A 115 5.77 -27.69 -7.53
N GLU A 116 6.45 -27.53 -6.39
CA GLU A 116 7.31 -28.56 -5.79
C GLU A 116 6.96 -28.87 -4.34
N SER A 117 6.80 -27.85 -3.50
CA SER A 117 6.59 -28.05 -2.08
C SER A 117 5.85 -26.89 -1.41
N ASN A 118 5.17 -27.18 -0.30
CA ASN A 118 4.60 -26.17 0.57
C ASN A 118 5.61 -25.81 1.67
N ALA A 119 5.89 -24.53 1.83
CA ALA A 119 6.78 -23.99 2.85
C ALA A 119 6.07 -23.86 4.21
N ALA A 120 6.80 -24.07 5.31
CA ALA A 120 6.34 -23.65 6.63
C ALA A 120 6.41 -22.13 6.73
N VAL A 121 5.32 -21.51 7.19
CA VAL A 121 5.15 -20.05 7.25
C VAL A 121 4.44 -19.63 8.53
N SER A 122 4.51 -18.33 8.84
CA SER A 122 3.80 -17.73 9.96
C SER A 122 2.28 -17.71 9.75
N ALA A 123 1.54 -17.66 10.85
CA ALA A 123 0.09 -17.48 10.84
C ALA A 123 -0.30 -16.15 10.14
N ASP A 124 0.49 -15.10 10.32
CA ASP A 124 0.31 -13.79 9.68
C ASP A 124 0.29 -13.91 8.16
N LEU A 125 1.27 -14.63 7.56
CA LEU A 125 1.32 -14.81 6.11
C LEU A 125 0.13 -15.62 5.60
N ILE A 126 -0.29 -16.64 6.32
CA ILE A 126 -1.50 -17.43 5.97
C ILE A 126 -2.74 -16.56 6.00
N GLU A 127 -2.91 -15.74 7.05
CA GLU A 127 -4.06 -14.84 7.18
C GLU A 127 -4.11 -13.82 6.05
N VAL A 128 -2.99 -13.16 5.75
CA VAL A 128 -2.91 -12.16 4.68
C VAL A 128 -3.22 -12.79 3.31
N VAL A 129 -2.67 -13.96 3.03
CA VAL A 129 -2.98 -14.69 1.79
C VAL A 129 -4.45 -15.10 1.73
N GLY A 130 -5.04 -15.50 2.85
CA GLY A 130 -6.48 -15.78 2.95
C GLY A 130 -7.34 -14.57 2.60
N ARG A 131 -7.00 -13.38 3.13
CA ARG A 131 -7.69 -12.12 2.81
C ARG A 131 -7.49 -11.71 1.35
N ALA A 132 -6.29 -11.89 0.80
CA ALA A 132 -6.01 -11.64 -0.61
C ALA A 132 -6.83 -12.58 -1.52
N ARG A 133 -6.96 -13.86 -1.17
CA ARG A 133 -7.83 -14.82 -1.89
C ARG A 133 -9.30 -14.39 -1.85
N ALA A 134 -9.80 -13.96 -0.69
CA ALA A 134 -11.18 -13.47 -0.57
C ALA A 134 -11.42 -12.21 -1.42
N ALA A 135 -10.43 -11.33 -1.56
CA ALA A 135 -10.52 -10.18 -2.47
C ALA A 135 -10.51 -10.61 -3.95
N ALA A 136 -9.69 -11.60 -4.30
CA ALA A 136 -9.66 -12.19 -5.64
C ALA A 136 -11.01 -12.81 -6.02
N GLU A 137 -11.62 -13.55 -5.09
CA GLU A 137 -12.96 -14.13 -5.28
C GLU A 137 -14.01 -13.05 -5.48
N ARG A 138 -14.08 -12.02 -4.63
CA ARG A 138 -15.05 -10.91 -4.74
C ARG A 138 -14.90 -10.07 -6.01
N SER A 139 -13.70 -10.01 -6.59
CA SER A 139 -13.42 -9.31 -7.84
C SER A 139 -13.48 -10.19 -9.08
N ASP A 140 -13.91 -11.46 -8.92
CA ASP A 140 -13.93 -12.47 -9.98
C ASP A 140 -12.57 -12.61 -10.68
N GLY A 141 -11.47 -12.60 -9.89
CA GLY A 141 -10.11 -12.75 -10.36
C GLY A 141 -9.53 -11.53 -11.10
N LEU A 142 -10.23 -10.39 -11.09
CA LEU A 142 -9.67 -9.14 -11.62
C LEU A 142 -8.45 -8.71 -10.79
N TYR A 143 -8.56 -8.76 -9.47
CA TYR A 143 -7.45 -8.77 -8.54
C TYR A 143 -6.99 -10.23 -8.33
N ASP A 144 -5.70 -10.51 -8.42
CA ASP A 144 -5.15 -11.83 -8.14
C ASP A 144 -3.79 -11.69 -7.44
N PRO A 145 -3.62 -12.20 -6.21
CA PRO A 145 -2.35 -12.11 -5.50
C PRO A 145 -1.23 -12.96 -6.13
N THR A 146 -1.55 -13.84 -7.10
CA THR A 146 -0.54 -14.60 -7.84
C THR A 146 0.07 -13.84 -9.03
N VAL A 147 -0.06 -12.52 -9.06
CA VAL A 147 0.32 -11.62 -10.16
C VAL A 147 1.84 -11.49 -10.40
N LEU A 148 2.69 -12.06 -9.54
CA LEU A 148 4.15 -11.92 -9.62
C LEU A 148 4.76 -12.32 -10.99
N PRO A 149 4.35 -13.42 -11.66
CA PRO A 149 4.84 -13.76 -12.99
C PRO A 149 4.57 -12.68 -14.03
N LEU A 150 3.38 -12.09 -13.98
CA LEU A 150 2.97 -11.00 -14.86
C LEU A 150 3.79 -9.72 -14.57
N MET A 151 3.95 -9.35 -13.30
CA MET A 151 4.79 -8.23 -12.89
C MET A 151 6.23 -8.38 -13.40
N LYS A 152 6.80 -9.61 -13.34
CA LYS A 152 8.13 -9.91 -13.89
C LYS A 152 8.16 -9.79 -15.40
N ALA A 153 7.15 -10.25 -16.12
CA ALA A 153 7.05 -10.11 -17.58
C ALA A 153 7.07 -8.65 -18.01
N TYR A 154 6.42 -7.76 -17.25
CA TYR A 154 6.45 -6.30 -17.44
C TYR A 154 7.67 -5.61 -16.79
N GLY A 155 8.67 -6.36 -16.33
CA GLY A 155 9.95 -5.82 -15.88
C GLY A 155 9.95 -5.11 -14.53
N PHE A 156 8.93 -5.29 -13.67
CA PHE A 156 8.84 -4.60 -12.38
C PHE A 156 9.92 -5.05 -11.37
N TYR A 157 10.35 -6.28 -11.38
CA TYR A 157 11.33 -6.83 -10.43
C TYR A 157 12.73 -7.03 -11.01
N ARG A 158 13.10 -6.23 -12.00
CA ARG A 158 14.46 -6.28 -12.58
C ARG A 158 15.45 -5.59 -11.65
N PRO A 159 16.69 -6.09 -11.56
CA PRO A 159 17.74 -5.43 -10.77
C PRO A 159 17.96 -3.98 -11.19
N ALA A 160 18.39 -3.15 -10.26
CA ALA A 160 18.80 -1.78 -10.56
C ALA A 160 19.95 -1.79 -11.59
N GLY A 161 19.89 -0.90 -12.60
CA GLY A 161 20.87 -0.83 -13.68
C GLY A 161 20.68 -1.84 -14.81
N ALA A 162 19.71 -2.75 -14.72
CA ALA A 162 19.36 -3.62 -15.86
C ALA A 162 18.85 -2.79 -17.05
N ALA A 163 19.16 -3.25 -18.27
CA ALA A 163 18.66 -2.63 -19.50
C ALA A 163 17.14 -2.47 -19.47
N VAL A 164 16.62 -1.41 -20.10
CA VAL A 164 15.16 -1.17 -20.18
C VAL A 164 14.51 -2.40 -20.81
N ALA A 165 13.49 -2.97 -20.14
CA ALA A 165 12.76 -4.09 -20.69
C ALA A 165 11.92 -3.63 -21.89
N PRO A 166 11.82 -4.43 -22.96
CA PRO A 166 10.83 -4.19 -23.99
C PRO A 166 9.42 -4.42 -23.43
N TYR A 167 8.42 -3.90 -24.11
CA TYR A 167 7.03 -4.27 -23.82
C TYR A 167 6.88 -5.80 -24.05
N PRO A 168 6.25 -6.55 -23.13
CA PRO A 168 6.19 -8.00 -23.24
C PRO A 168 5.37 -8.42 -24.46
N SER A 169 5.81 -9.51 -25.11
CA SER A 169 5.04 -10.13 -26.18
C SER A 169 3.77 -10.80 -25.64
N ASP A 170 2.76 -10.98 -26.48
CA ASP A 170 1.54 -11.70 -26.11
C ASP A 170 1.84 -13.13 -25.62
N ARG A 171 2.87 -13.78 -26.17
CA ARG A 171 3.34 -15.09 -25.70
C ARG A 171 3.87 -15.03 -24.26
N ALA A 172 4.62 -13.98 -23.90
CA ALA A 172 5.14 -13.81 -22.53
C ALA A 172 4.00 -13.54 -21.54
N VAL A 173 3.01 -12.72 -21.93
CA VAL A 173 1.82 -12.45 -21.13
C VAL A 173 0.99 -13.73 -20.96
N ALA A 174 0.73 -14.48 -22.03
CA ALA A 174 0.00 -15.74 -21.98
C ALA A 174 0.70 -16.78 -21.09
N ALA A 175 2.03 -16.89 -21.15
CA ALA A 175 2.80 -17.78 -20.30
C ALA A 175 2.71 -17.38 -18.81
N ALA A 176 2.68 -16.08 -18.49
CA ALA A 176 2.46 -15.61 -17.12
C ALA A 176 1.05 -15.95 -16.62
N LEU A 177 0.03 -15.72 -17.45
CA LEU A 177 -1.37 -16.02 -17.12
C LEU A 177 -1.63 -17.51 -16.89
N ASP A 178 -0.97 -18.41 -17.64
CA ASP A 178 -1.16 -19.87 -17.51
C ASP A 178 -0.78 -20.38 -16.10
N VAL A 179 0.23 -19.78 -15.47
CA VAL A 179 0.69 -20.18 -14.15
C VAL A 179 0.00 -19.44 -13.01
N MET A 180 -0.69 -18.32 -13.29
CA MET A 180 -1.41 -17.53 -12.31
C MET A 180 -2.77 -18.17 -12.00
N SER A 181 -3.12 -18.25 -10.73
CA SER A 181 -4.50 -18.48 -10.26
C SER A 181 -4.56 -18.43 -8.75
N TRP A 182 -5.32 -17.51 -8.18
CA TRP A 182 -5.59 -17.48 -6.75
C TRP A 182 -6.26 -18.76 -6.22
N ARG A 183 -6.96 -19.51 -7.09
CA ARG A 183 -7.61 -20.78 -6.75
C ARG A 183 -6.61 -21.92 -6.53
N ARG A 184 -5.37 -21.77 -7.04
CA ARG A 184 -4.29 -22.76 -6.94
C ARG A 184 -3.28 -22.42 -5.83
N ILE A 185 -3.69 -21.59 -4.88
CA ILE A 185 -2.92 -21.35 -3.67
C ILE A 185 -3.27 -22.46 -2.67
N ALA A 186 -2.32 -23.32 -2.38
CA ALA A 186 -2.45 -24.38 -1.39
C ALA A 186 -2.11 -23.84 -0.01
N ALA A 187 -3.11 -23.67 0.86
CA ALA A 187 -2.94 -23.21 2.24
C ALA A 187 -3.46 -24.25 3.21
N ASP A 188 -2.63 -24.62 4.18
CA ASP A 188 -3.00 -25.44 5.32
C ASP A 188 -2.72 -24.64 6.62
N PRO A 189 -3.73 -23.92 7.14
CA PRO A 189 -3.58 -23.12 8.34
C PRO A 189 -3.26 -23.99 9.59
N ALA A 190 -3.79 -25.21 9.65
CA ALA A 190 -3.58 -26.09 10.80
C ALA A 190 -2.13 -26.60 10.88
N ALA A 191 -1.53 -26.88 9.73
CA ALA A 191 -0.13 -27.29 9.64
C ALA A 191 0.84 -26.12 9.50
N GLY A 192 0.37 -24.86 9.40
CA GLY A 192 1.21 -23.69 9.19
C GLY A 192 1.95 -23.74 7.85
N ARG A 193 1.31 -24.18 6.76
CA ARG A 193 1.95 -24.39 5.47
C ARG A 193 1.26 -23.64 4.34
N LEU A 194 2.06 -23.11 3.43
CA LEU A 194 1.62 -22.39 2.24
C LEU A 194 2.43 -22.82 1.01
N GLY A 195 1.77 -22.97 -0.12
CA GLY A 195 2.40 -23.33 -1.39
C GLY A 195 1.59 -22.87 -2.61
N LEU A 196 2.17 -23.10 -3.77
CA LEU A 196 1.58 -22.81 -5.08
C LEU A 196 1.66 -24.07 -5.93
N GLU A 197 0.52 -24.50 -6.51
CA GLU A 197 0.42 -25.77 -7.23
C GLU A 197 1.18 -25.80 -8.57
N ARG A 198 1.42 -24.63 -9.16
CA ARG A 198 2.05 -24.53 -10.48
C ARG A 198 3.50 -24.06 -10.39
N ARG A 199 4.41 -24.75 -11.05
CA ARG A 199 5.79 -24.28 -11.28
C ARG A 199 5.75 -22.95 -12.04
N GLY A 200 6.53 -21.98 -11.54
CA GLY A 200 6.57 -20.63 -12.10
C GLY A 200 5.47 -19.69 -11.62
N ALA A 201 4.48 -20.16 -10.85
CA ALA A 201 3.56 -19.30 -10.12
C ALA A 201 4.31 -18.45 -9.08
N GLY A 202 3.71 -17.38 -8.61
CA GLY A 202 4.32 -16.54 -7.57
C GLY A 202 3.34 -15.55 -6.98
N LEU A 203 3.38 -15.42 -5.66
CA LEU A 203 2.62 -14.43 -4.91
C LEU A 203 3.34 -13.08 -4.90
N ASP A 204 2.55 -12.02 -5.02
CA ASP A 204 2.92 -10.64 -4.75
C ASP A 204 1.90 -10.03 -3.78
N LEU A 205 2.36 -9.59 -2.63
CA LEU A 205 1.53 -9.03 -1.58
C LEU A 205 1.68 -7.50 -1.44
N GLY A 206 2.24 -6.82 -2.45
CA GLY A 206 2.43 -5.37 -2.45
C GLY A 206 1.14 -4.55 -2.32
N SER A 207 0.00 -5.14 -2.68
CA SER A 207 -1.34 -4.55 -2.64
C SER A 207 -2.13 -4.80 -1.34
N ILE A 208 -1.51 -5.45 -0.35
CA ILE A 208 -2.15 -5.80 0.93
C ILE A 208 -1.16 -5.76 2.11
N GLY A 209 0.13 -5.92 1.84
CA GLY A 209 1.16 -6.05 2.88
C GLY A 209 1.40 -4.76 3.66
N LYS A 210 1.28 -3.58 3.05
CA LYS A 210 1.37 -2.31 3.76
C LYS A 210 0.18 -2.11 4.70
N GLY A 211 -1.01 -2.50 4.25
CA GLY A 211 -2.21 -2.50 5.08
C GLY A 211 -2.06 -3.40 6.32
N TRP A 212 -1.49 -4.59 6.14
CA TRP A 212 -1.17 -5.46 7.27
C TRP A 212 -0.13 -4.84 8.21
N ALA A 213 0.89 -4.18 7.66
CA ALA A 213 1.93 -3.54 8.46
C ALA A 213 1.40 -2.39 9.32
N VAL A 214 0.48 -1.54 8.80
CA VAL A 214 -0.13 -0.49 9.62
C VAL A 214 -1.00 -1.06 10.74
N ASP A 215 -1.71 -2.18 10.51
CA ASP A 215 -2.49 -2.85 11.54
C ASP A 215 -1.57 -3.42 12.64
N ARG A 216 -0.49 -4.11 12.30
CA ARG A 216 0.47 -4.64 13.29
C ARG A 216 1.19 -3.55 14.07
N ALA A 217 1.50 -2.42 13.43
CA ALA A 217 2.07 -1.26 14.09
C ALA A 217 1.06 -0.62 15.07
N ALA A 218 -0.20 -0.47 14.66
CA ALA A 218 -1.26 0.05 15.51
C ALA A 218 -1.51 -0.86 16.74
N ASP A 219 -1.49 -2.17 16.54
CA ASP A 219 -1.62 -3.14 17.65
C ASP A 219 -0.44 -3.03 18.63
N ALA A 220 0.78 -2.83 18.14
CA ALA A 220 1.95 -2.62 18.99
C ALA A 220 1.86 -1.32 19.81
N LEU A 221 1.31 -0.24 19.23
CA LEU A 221 1.04 1.02 19.94
C LEU A 221 -0.02 0.80 21.03
N ARG A 222 -1.15 0.14 20.72
CA ARG A 222 -2.20 -0.18 21.70
C ARG A 222 -1.67 -1.04 22.85
N ALA A 223 -0.92 -2.07 22.56
CA ALA A 223 -0.31 -2.95 23.56
C ALA A 223 0.65 -2.20 24.51
N ALA A 224 1.24 -1.09 24.05
CA ALA A 224 2.06 -0.21 24.87
C ALA A 224 1.27 0.87 25.63
N GLY A 225 -0.06 0.89 25.49
CA GLY A 225 -0.96 1.83 26.17
C GLY A 225 -1.15 3.16 25.44
N VAL A 226 -0.77 3.26 24.16
CA VAL A 226 -1.06 4.43 23.31
C VAL A 226 -2.48 4.31 22.79
N LEU A 227 -3.33 5.26 23.18
CA LEU A 227 -4.75 5.29 22.77
C LEU A 227 -4.97 6.21 21.57
N ASP A 228 -4.11 7.23 21.41
CA ASP A 228 -4.21 8.25 20.38
C ASP A 228 -2.92 8.28 19.57
N GLY A 229 -3.02 8.07 18.27
CA GLY A 229 -1.86 7.99 17.39
C GLY A 229 -2.21 7.81 15.92
N LEU A 230 -1.17 7.80 15.09
CA LEU A 230 -1.31 7.61 13.65
C LEU A 230 -0.11 6.82 13.11
N VAL A 231 -0.37 5.87 12.26
CA VAL A 231 0.64 5.13 11.49
C VAL A 231 0.38 5.39 10.02
N ASP A 232 1.39 5.89 9.30
CA ASP A 232 1.37 6.11 7.85
C ASP A 232 2.54 5.36 7.20
N ILE A 233 2.23 4.47 6.29
CA ILE A 233 3.19 3.70 5.49
C ILE A 233 2.93 4.00 4.01
N GLY A 234 3.54 5.10 3.52
CA GLY A 234 3.43 5.48 2.11
C GLY A 234 2.00 5.70 1.64
N GLY A 235 1.15 6.35 2.46
CA GLY A 235 -0.24 6.63 2.17
C GLY A 235 -1.22 5.52 2.56
N ASN A 236 -0.75 4.42 3.12
CA ASN A 236 -1.58 3.49 3.90
C ASN A 236 -1.60 3.99 5.34
N VAL A 237 -2.71 4.54 5.79
CA VAL A 237 -2.82 5.22 7.08
C VAL A 237 -3.79 4.50 7.98
N PHE A 238 -3.41 4.27 9.25
CA PHE A 238 -4.30 3.85 10.32
C PHE A 238 -4.25 4.87 11.46
N SER A 239 -5.40 5.25 11.98
CA SER A 239 -5.53 6.12 13.13
C SER A 239 -5.96 5.36 14.38
N LEU A 240 -5.41 5.72 15.53
CA LEU A 240 -5.88 5.34 16.85
C LEU A 240 -6.51 6.57 17.50
N GLY A 241 -7.71 6.42 18.07
CA GLY A 241 -8.39 7.48 18.79
C GLY A 241 -8.46 8.81 18.03
N THR A 242 -8.10 9.91 18.68
CA THR A 242 -8.24 11.29 18.17
C THR A 242 -6.95 12.10 18.39
N PRO A 243 -6.68 13.14 17.55
CA PRO A 243 -5.53 14.02 17.74
C PRO A 243 -5.64 14.93 18.97
N ASP A 244 -6.85 15.19 19.44
CA ASP A 244 -7.17 15.89 20.68
C ASP A 244 -8.60 15.51 21.15
N PRO A 245 -8.96 15.75 22.42
CA PRO A 245 -10.25 15.32 22.99
C PRO A 245 -11.48 15.94 22.33
N LEU A 246 -11.35 17.04 21.60
CA LEU A 246 -12.46 17.74 20.94
C LEU A 246 -12.58 17.40 19.45
N ALA A 247 -11.61 16.64 18.91
CA ALA A 247 -11.64 16.25 17.51
C ALA A 247 -12.50 14.99 17.29
N ASP A 248 -13.21 14.93 16.17
CA ASP A 248 -13.98 13.75 15.76
C ASP A 248 -13.06 12.59 15.32
N GLY A 249 -11.83 12.90 14.93
CA GLY A 249 -10.83 11.96 14.46
C GLY A 249 -9.63 12.65 13.83
N TRP A 250 -8.71 11.86 13.28
CA TRP A 250 -7.55 12.33 12.53
C TRP A 250 -7.95 12.70 11.11
N SER A 251 -7.62 13.93 10.68
CA SER A 251 -7.86 14.38 9.31
C SER A 251 -6.73 13.90 8.39
N VAL A 252 -7.06 13.06 7.41
CA VAL A 252 -6.13 12.52 6.42
C VAL A 252 -6.52 13.00 5.03
N GLY A 253 -5.64 13.80 4.40
CA GLY A 253 -5.84 14.34 3.06
C GLY A 253 -5.37 13.37 1.97
N VAL A 254 -6.23 13.13 0.97
CA VAL A 254 -5.84 12.47 -0.28
C VAL A 254 -5.47 13.52 -1.30
N LEU A 255 -4.26 13.41 -1.86
CA LEU A 255 -3.76 14.35 -2.84
C LEU A 255 -4.16 13.92 -4.25
N HIS A 256 -4.62 14.89 -5.05
CA HIS A 256 -4.80 14.68 -6.48
C HIS A 256 -3.44 14.36 -7.13
N PRO A 257 -3.31 13.24 -7.87
CA PRO A 257 -2.00 12.76 -8.37
C PRO A 257 -1.25 13.77 -9.23
N VAL A 258 -1.96 14.58 -10.03
CA VAL A 258 -1.39 15.53 -10.96
C VAL A 258 -1.20 16.90 -10.32
N THR A 259 -2.26 17.49 -9.75
CA THR A 259 -2.21 18.85 -9.18
C THR A 259 -1.51 18.93 -7.84
N ARG A 260 -1.38 17.80 -7.14
CA ARG A 260 -0.81 17.69 -5.77
C ARG A 260 -1.56 18.50 -4.72
N GLN A 261 -2.76 18.96 -5.04
CA GLN A 261 -3.68 19.60 -4.10
C GLN A 261 -4.48 18.55 -3.35
N VAL A 262 -4.97 18.89 -2.16
CA VAL A 262 -5.89 18.02 -1.40
C VAL A 262 -7.22 17.94 -2.15
N ASP A 263 -7.60 16.76 -2.57
CA ASP A 263 -8.85 16.48 -3.30
C ASP A 263 -9.97 16.00 -2.36
N ARG A 264 -9.60 15.21 -1.36
CA ARG A 264 -10.52 14.67 -0.35
C ARG A 264 -9.86 14.66 1.01
N VAL A 265 -10.64 14.89 2.07
CA VAL A 265 -10.22 14.66 3.46
C VAL A 265 -11.09 13.56 4.07
N PHE A 266 -10.46 12.54 4.62
CA PHE A 266 -11.09 11.53 5.46
C PHE A 266 -10.86 11.87 6.93
N VAL A 267 -11.91 11.76 7.76
CA VAL A 267 -11.78 11.83 9.22
C VAL A 267 -11.79 10.40 9.74
N LEU A 268 -10.69 10.00 10.36
CA LEU A 268 -10.46 8.63 10.80
C LEU A 268 -10.40 8.56 12.33
N ARG A 269 -11.19 7.63 12.91
CA ARG A 269 -11.11 7.26 14.32
C ARG A 269 -11.15 5.75 14.43
N ASP A 270 -10.04 5.13 14.86
CA ASP A 270 -9.86 3.68 14.87
C ASP A 270 -10.18 3.03 13.51
N GLN A 271 -9.72 3.68 12.45
CA GLN A 271 -9.96 3.30 11.06
C GLN A 271 -8.73 3.54 10.21
N ALA A 272 -8.76 2.97 9.03
CA ALA A 272 -7.71 3.11 8.02
C ALA A 272 -8.23 3.76 6.74
N VAL A 273 -7.32 4.34 5.98
CA VAL A 273 -7.48 4.71 4.58
C VAL A 273 -6.25 4.30 3.79
N ALA A 274 -6.45 3.76 2.60
CA ALA A 274 -5.39 3.45 1.65
C ALA A 274 -5.76 3.96 0.26
N THR A 275 -4.75 4.31 -0.52
CA THR A 275 -4.92 4.80 -1.90
C THR A 275 -4.09 3.96 -2.85
N SER A 276 -4.72 3.41 -3.87
CA SER A 276 -4.09 2.73 -5.00
C SER A 276 -4.13 3.61 -6.25
N GLY A 277 -3.02 3.64 -7.01
CA GLY A 277 -2.91 4.41 -8.25
C GLY A 277 -1.62 4.11 -9.00
N ASN A 278 -1.61 4.39 -10.30
CA ASN A 278 -0.49 4.10 -11.20
C ASN A 278 0.49 5.28 -11.37
N TYR A 279 0.39 6.33 -10.54
CA TYR A 279 1.19 7.54 -10.71
C TYR A 279 2.56 7.50 -10.05
N GLU A 280 2.76 6.70 -8.99
CA GLU A 280 4.04 6.60 -8.28
C GLU A 280 4.88 5.41 -8.75
N GLN A 281 4.26 4.27 -8.99
CA GLN A 281 4.94 3.05 -9.42
C GLN A 281 4.58 2.70 -10.86
N TYR A 282 5.51 2.92 -11.76
CA TYR A 282 5.38 2.61 -13.19
C TYR A 282 6.72 2.25 -13.83
N ARG A 283 6.66 1.71 -15.03
CA ARG A 283 7.80 1.47 -15.92
C ARG A 283 7.57 2.17 -17.26
N ILE A 284 8.64 2.53 -17.94
CA ILE A 284 8.59 2.93 -19.35
C ILE A 284 9.13 1.75 -20.15
N LEU A 285 8.28 1.14 -20.94
CA LEU A 285 8.60 -0.03 -21.77
C LEU A 285 8.36 0.32 -23.24
N SER A 286 9.41 0.31 -24.06
CA SER A 286 9.31 0.73 -25.47
C SER A 286 8.61 2.09 -25.66
N GLY A 287 8.87 3.05 -24.77
CA GLY A 287 8.24 4.39 -24.79
C GLY A 287 6.82 4.47 -24.20
N ILE A 288 6.24 3.34 -23.77
CA ILE A 288 4.90 3.28 -23.18
C ILE A 288 5.02 3.28 -21.66
N ARG A 289 4.24 4.16 -20.99
CA ARG A 289 4.12 4.15 -19.53
C ARG A 289 3.21 3.01 -19.11
N VAL A 290 3.68 2.15 -18.23
CA VAL A 290 2.98 0.97 -17.72
C VAL A 290 2.90 1.07 -16.21
N GLY A 291 1.70 1.21 -15.64
CA GLY A 291 1.45 1.17 -14.22
C GLY A 291 1.59 -0.24 -13.64
N HIS A 292 1.72 -0.34 -12.33
CA HIS A 292 1.94 -1.61 -11.62
C HIS A 292 0.65 -2.36 -11.26
N LEU A 293 -0.52 -1.79 -11.52
CA LEU A 293 -1.82 -2.40 -11.25
C LEU A 293 -2.35 -3.07 -12.53
N PHE A 294 -2.62 -4.37 -12.45
CA PHE A 294 -2.99 -5.19 -13.61
C PHE A 294 -4.39 -5.77 -13.49
N ASP A 295 -5.17 -5.76 -14.58
CA ASP A 295 -6.28 -6.69 -14.77
C ASP A 295 -5.67 -8.11 -14.95
N ALA A 296 -5.72 -8.91 -13.88
CA ALA A 296 -5.10 -10.23 -13.85
C ALA A 296 -5.78 -11.22 -14.80
N ARG A 297 -7.04 -10.99 -15.19
CA ARG A 297 -7.77 -11.84 -16.16
C ARG A 297 -7.28 -11.63 -17.59
N ARG A 298 -6.87 -10.40 -17.92
CA ARG A 298 -6.42 -10.01 -19.26
C ARG A 298 -4.90 -9.92 -19.38
N GLY A 299 -4.19 -9.91 -18.25
CA GLY A 299 -2.74 -9.71 -18.22
C GLY A 299 -2.31 -8.34 -18.72
N ARG A 300 -3.14 -7.32 -18.57
CA ARG A 300 -2.88 -5.95 -19.07
C ARG A 300 -2.88 -4.96 -17.91
N PRO A 301 -2.05 -3.89 -17.98
CA PRO A 301 -2.13 -2.78 -17.04
C PRO A 301 -3.55 -2.18 -17.04
N SER A 302 -4.01 -1.76 -15.88
CA SER A 302 -5.28 -1.03 -15.74
C SER A 302 -5.01 0.47 -15.80
N ASP A 303 -5.66 1.19 -16.72
CA ASP A 303 -5.46 2.62 -16.96
C ASP A 303 -6.75 3.45 -16.77
N GLY A 304 -7.77 2.87 -16.13
CA GLY A 304 -9.12 3.45 -16.07
C GLY A 304 -9.25 4.69 -15.18
N HIS A 305 -8.38 4.84 -14.16
CA HIS A 305 -8.47 5.92 -13.17
C HIS A 305 -7.08 6.36 -12.75
N LEU A 306 -6.96 7.58 -12.17
CA LEU A 306 -5.71 8.06 -11.58
C LEU A 306 -5.47 7.40 -10.23
N SER A 307 -6.52 7.32 -9.39
CA SER A 307 -6.44 6.66 -8.08
C SER A 307 -7.81 6.22 -7.55
N ALA A 308 -7.78 5.29 -6.58
CA ALA A 308 -8.91 4.91 -5.76
C ALA A 308 -8.48 4.86 -4.29
N SER A 309 -9.18 5.58 -3.43
CA SER A 309 -8.95 5.62 -1.98
C SER A 309 -10.10 4.94 -1.26
N VAL A 310 -9.80 4.07 -0.30
CA VAL A 310 -10.80 3.32 0.45
C VAL A 310 -10.59 3.50 1.95
N GLN A 311 -11.66 3.93 2.66
CA GLN A 311 -11.74 3.94 4.10
C GLN A 311 -12.30 2.60 4.59
N ALA A 312 -11.64 1.96 5.56
CA ALA A 312 -12.06 0.69 6.14
C ALA A 312 -11.75 0.63 7.65
N ARG A 313 -12.21 -0.44 8.31
CA ARG A 313 -11.94 -0.65 9.74
C ARG A 313 -10.51 -1.10 10.02
N THR A 314 -9.87 -1.73 9.05
CA THR A 314 -8.50 -2.24 9.16
C THR A 314 -7.66 -1.76 8.00
N GLY A 315 -6.34 -1.65 8.23
CA GLY A 315 -5.37 -1.30 7.20
C GLY A 315 -5.35 -2.33 6.07
N VAL A 316 -5.38 -3.60 6.42
CA VAL A 316 -5.38 -4.68 5.43
C VAL A 316 -6.60 -4.64 4.50
N ASP A 317 -7.79 -4.35 5.03
CA ASP A 317 -8.99 -4.23 4.20
C ASP A 317 -8.94 -2.97 3.33
N SER A 318 -8.50 -1.82 3.88
CA SER A 318 -8.38 -0.59 3.09
C SER A 318 -7.39 -0.75 1.93
N ASP A 319 -6.24 -1.39 2.16
CA ASP A 319 -5.18 -1.59 1.16
C ASP A 319 -5.66 -2.50 0.01
N VAL A 320 -6.14 -3.70 0.33
CA VAL A 320 -6.61 -4.64 -0.71
C VAL A 320 -7.85 -4.14 -1.45
N MET A 321 -8.78 -3.48 -0.73
CA MET A 321 -10.00 -2.95 -1.34
C MET A 321 -9.72 -1.73 -2.22
N SER A 322 -8.72 -0.89 -1.90
CA SER A 322 -8.33 0.23 -2.78
C SER A 322 -7.79 -0.28 -4.11
N THR A 323 -7.00 -1.36 -4.10
CA THR A 323 -6.52 -2.01 -5.32
C THR A 323 -7.67 -2.65 -6.10
N ALA A 324 -8.54 -3.40 -5.46
CA ALA A 324 -9.72 -3.99 -6.10
C ALA A 324 -10.65 -2.92 -6.67
N ALA A 325 -10.91 -1.84 -5.94
CA ALA A 325 -11.73 -0.72 -6.42
C ALA A 325 -11.12 -0.05 -7.64
N PHE A 326 -9.81 0.23 -7.61
CA PHE A 326 -9.09 0.80 -8.75
C PHE A 326 -9.27 -0.06 -10.02
N LEU A 327 -9.18 -1.38 -9.89
CA LEU A 327 -9.32 -2.32 -11.01
C LEU A 327 -10.78 -2.43 -11.49
N LEU A 328 -11.75 -2.43 -10.58
CA LEU A 328 -13.17 -2.58 -10.89
C LEU A 328 -13.82 -1.30 -11.43
N GLY A 329 -13.24 -0.14 -11.11
CA GLY A 329 -13.82 1.17 -11.39
C GLY A 329 -15.00 1.55 -10.48
N PRO A 330 -15.53 2.78 -10.63
CA PRO A 330 -16.64 3.29 -9.85
C PRO A 330 -17.89 2.41 -9.97
N ARG A 331 -18.50 2.14 -8.82
CA ARG A 331 -19.80 1.43 -8.73
C ARG A 331 -20.78 2.27 -7.92
N PRO A 332 -22.09 2.27 -8.24
CA PRO A 332 -23.09 2.91 -7.40
C PRO A 332 -23.03 2.36 -5.97
N ALA A 333 -23.20 3.21 -4.97
CA ALA A 333 -23.29 2.89 -3.54
C ALA A 333 -21.98 2.56 -2.79
N ALA A 334 -20.82 3.01 -3.26
CA ALA A 334 -19.56 2.86 -2.51
C ALA A 334 -19.22 4.15 -1.72
N GLU A 335 -20.01 4.51 -0.70
CA GLU A 335 -19.82 5.74 0.11
C GLU A 335 -18.43 5.90 0.75
N ARG A 336 -17.69 4.79 0.90
CA ARG A 336 -16.35 4.75 1.50
C ARG A 336 -15.21 4.67 0.49
N VAL A 337 -15.53 4.82 -0.80
CA VAL A 337 -14.55 4.79 -1.89
C VAL A 337 -14.53 6.14 -2.59
N HIS A 338 -13.35 6.69 -2.76
CA HIS A 338 -13.11 7.95 -3.47
C HIS A 338 -12.24 7.69 -4.69
N PHE A 339 -12.71 8.07 -5.87
CA PHE A 339 -11.99 7.95 -7.14
C PHE A 339 -11.53 9.32 -7.62
N ILE A 340 -10.34 9.35 -8.19
CA ILE A 340 -9.83 10.46 -8.99
C ILE A 340 -9.63 9.91 -10.41
N GLY A 341 -10.36 10.48 -11.36
CA GLY A 341 -10.39 10.06 -12.78
C GLY A 341 -9.60 10.96 -13.70
#